data_bd57d387a3bd1b1461ea57bca13f39b8
#
_entry.id   bd57d387a3bd1b1461ea57bca13f39b8
#
_cell.length_a   1.000
_cell.length_b   1.000
_cell.length_c   1.000
_cell.angle_alpha   90.00
_cell.angle_beta   90.00
_cell.angle_gamma   90.00
#
_symmetry.space_group_name_H-M   'P 1'
#
loop_
_entity.id
_entity.type
_entity.pdbx_description
1 polymer ?
#
loop_
_entity_poly.entity_id
_entity_poly.type
_entity_poly.pdbx_seq_one_letter_code
_entity_poly.pdbx_strand_id
1 'polypeptide(L)'
;MKPALSADYSAAMLVTESANRDRVTAFVAANGGSPDLVAHVAAIRLYLRVPHFLTEWIEDPALRADVASALVLDIVAMKLLDDLMDDDTGLDRIELACLCLHLHLTALREMCALSGDAQAVVDLLEHDFTTVCTGQIRTKRERARDLDEWCVNASTYGAAFLGCYGALAALCGRRPGSIGPAREFAEAYGTLITIADDLTDYHRDGERAGNLGHLLTSGAVTVAELRGLVDRLVARALAAAGEQPAARGLAPVVALYQDDVLNRLLPRYLAAGVA
;
A
#
# COMPACT_ATOMS: atom_id res chain seq x y z
N MET A 1 24.07 -8.93 8.42
CA MET A 1 23.49 -9.89 7.46
C MET A 1 22.29 -9.21 6.83
N LYS A 2 22.18 -9.11 5.51
CA LYS A 2 21.01 -8.48 4.89
C LYS A 2 19.76 -9.26 5.28
N PRO A 3 18.66 -8.59 5.67
CA PRO A 3 17.40 -9.28 5.88
C PRO A 3 16.97 -9.93 4.57
N ALA A 4 16.51 -11.17 4.64
CA ALA A 4 16.01 -11.91 3.49
C ALA A 4 14.74 -12.66 3.89
N LEU A 5 13.76 -12.67 2.98
CA LEU A 5 12.61 -13.55 3.14
C LEU A 5 13.07 -15.02 3.06
N SER A 6 12.43 -15.90 3.81
CA SER A 6 12.64 -17.33 3.60
C SER A 6 12.25 -17.71 2.17
N ALA A 7 12.87 -18.78 1.64
CA ALA A 7 12.54 -19.26 0.30
C ALA A 7 11.04 -19.61 0.16
N ASP A 8 10.49 -20.25 1.20
CA ASP A 8 9.07 -20.64 1.22
C ASP A 8 8.14 -19.43 1.26
N TYR A 9 8.45 -18.40 2.06
CA TYR A 9 7.66 -17.17 2.12
C TYR A 9 7.70 -16.43 0.78
N SER A 10 8.90 -16.33 0.19
CA SER A 10 9.08 -15.70 -1.12
C SER A 10 8.30 -16.45 -2.21
N ALA A 11 8.31 -17.77 -2.18
CA ALA A 11 7.55 -18.59 -3.12
C ALA A 11 6.04 -18.39 -2.95
N ALA A 12 5.52 -18.39 -1.71
CA ALA A 12 4.10 -18.13 -1.44
C ALA A 12 3.67 -16.74 -1.90
N MET A 13 4.48 -15.72 -1.65
CA MET A 13 4.21 -14.35 -2.12
C MET A 13 4.15 -14.28 -3.67
N LEU A 14 5.06 -14.97 -4.37
CA LEU A 14 5.07 -14.99 -5.84
C LEU A 14 3.86 -15.75 -6.41
N VAL A 15 3.40 -16.80 -5.74
CA VAL A 15 2.16 -17.50 -6.12
C VAL A 15 0.96 -16.57 -6.01
N THR A 16 0.84 -15.84 -4.89
CA THR A 16 -0.24 -14.86 -4.71
C THR A 16 -0.13 -13.72 -5.74
N GLU A 17 1.07 -13.18 -6.00
CA GLU A 17 1.30 -12.15 -7.03
C GLU A 17 0.83 -12.65 -8.41
N SER A 18 1.17 -13.89 -8.78
CA SER A 18 0.77 -14.46 -10.07
C SER A 18 -0.75 -14.62 -10.17
N ALA A 19 -1.38 -15.20 -9.15
CA ALA A 19 -2.83 -15.38 -9.12
C ALA A 19 -3.58 -14.04 -9.19
N ASN A 20 -3.13 -13.04 -8.45
CA ASN A 20 -3.68 -11.70 -8.47
C ASN A 20 -3.50 -11.03 -9.83
N ARG A 21 -2.34 -11.18 -10.47
CA ARG A 21 -2.09 -10.68 -11.83
C ARG A 21 -3.05 -11.29 -12.82
N ASP A 22 -3.16 -12.62 -12.83
CA ASP A 22 -4.05 -13.36 -13.73
C ASP A 22 -5.51 -12.92 -13.53
N ARG A 23 -5.92 -12.75 -12.26
CA ARG A 23 -7.26 -12.28 -11.90
C ARG A 23 -7.56 -10.90 -12.47
N VAL A 24 -6.68 -9.92 -12.22
CA VAL A 24 -6.89 -8.52 -12.62
C VAL A 24 -6.80 -8.37 -14.14
N THR A 25 -5.80 -8.98 -14.78
CA THR A 25 -5.65 -8.91 -16.24
C THR A 25 -6.81 -9.56 -16.98
N ALA A 26 -7.28 -10.72 -16.50
CA ALA A 26 -8.46 -11.37 -17.06
C ALA A 26 -9.72 -10.51 -16.88
N PHE A 27 -9.89 -9.87 -15.71
CA PHE A 27 -11.01 -8.96 -15.47
C PHE A 27 -10.97 -7.77 -16.43
N VAL A 28 -9.84 -7.09 -16.52
CA VAL A 28 -9.66 -5.91 -17.38
C VAL A 28 -9.93 -6.28 -18.85
N ALA A 29 -9.34 -7.37 -19.35
CA ALA A 29 -9.54 -7.83 -20.71
C ALA A 29 -11.01 -8.20 -21.01
N ALA A 30 -11.67 -8.90 -20.08
CA ALA A 30 -13.06 -9.32 -20.23
C ALA A 30 -14.06 -8.14 -20.24
N ASN A 31 -13.67 -7.00 -19.68
CA ASN A 31 -14.50 -5.79 -19.57
C ASN A 31 -14.07 -4.68 -20.55
N GLY A 32 -13.38 -5.04 -21.61
CA GLY A 32 -13.08 -4.14 -22.72
C GLY A 32 -11.83 -3.29 -22.54
N GLY A 33 -10.97 -3.63 -21.54
CA GLY A 33 -9.69 -2.96 -21.36
C GLY A 33 -8.76 -3.16 -22.55
N SER A 34 -8.07 -2.10 -22.94
CA SER A 34 -7.08 -2.12 -24.02
C SER A 34 -5.87 -3.01 -23.65
N PRO A 35 -5.13 -3.51 -24.66
CA PRO A 35 -3.88 -4.23 -24.42
C PRO A 35 -2.88 -3.46 -23.56
N ASP A 36 -2.82 -2.13 -23.73
CA ASP A 36 -1.91 -1.26 -22.96
C ASP A 36 -2.33 -1.21 -21.48
N LEU A 37 -3.62 -1.11 -21.19
CA LEU A 37 -4.11 -1.16 -19.80
C LEU A 37 -3.91 -2.55 -19.18
N VAL A 38 -4.13 -3.63 -19.92
CA VAL A 38 -3.82 -5.00 -19.46
C VAL A 38 -2.34 -5.13 -19.11
N ALA A 39 -1.45 -4.61 -19.96
CA ALA A 39 -0.02 -4.61 -19.70
C ALA A 39 0.36 -3.76 -18.47
N HIS A 40 -0.29 -2.60 -18.32
CA HIS A 40 -0.08 -1.70 -17.18
C HIS A 40 -0.46 -2.39 -15.85
N VAL A 41 -1.66 -2.96 -15.74
CA VAL A 41 -2.07 -3.65 -14.49
C VAL A 41 -1.24 -4.90 -14.20
N ALA A 42 -0.68 -5.56 -15.21
CA ALA A 42 0.25 -6.67 -15.03
C ALA A 42 1.61 -6.22 -14.45
N ALA A 43 2.00 -4.96 -14.65
CA ALA A 43 3.30 -4.40 -14.29
C ALA A 43 3.34 -3.81 -12.87
N ILE A 44 2.22 -3.46 -12.25
CA ILE A 44 2.13 -2.81 -10.92
C ILE A 44 2.36 -3.80 -9.77
N ARG A 45 3.52 -4.47 -9.77
CA ARG A 45 3.84 -5.62 -8.91
C ARG A 45 3.63 -5.40 -7.43
N LEU A 46 3.92 -4.20 -6.91
CA LEU A 46 3.73 -3.90 -5.50
C LEU A 46 2.26 -4.10 -5.11
N TYR A 47 1.34 -3.52 -5.85
CA TYR A 47 -0.11 -3.59 -5.59
C TYR A 47 -0.66 -5.01 -5.74
N LEU A 48 -0.06 -5.82 -6.61
CA LEU A 48 -0.40 -7.24 -6.76
C LEU A 48 0.09 -8.11 -5.59
N ARG A 49 1.13 -7.67 -4.86
CA ARG A 49 1.72 -8.37 -3.69
C ARG A 49 1.08 -7.95 -2.37
N VAL A 50 0.66 -6.70 -2.25
CA VAL A 50 0.11 -6.16 -0.99
C VAL A 50 -0.97 -7.06 -0.37
N PRO A 51 -1.93 -7.64 -1.12
CA PRO A 51 -2.91 -8.55 -0.53
C PRO A 51 -2.30 -9.76 0.18
N HIS A 52 -1.16 -10.27 -0.27
CA HIS A 52 -0.46 -11.36 0.42
C HIS A 52 -0.09 -10.98 1.86
N PHE A 53 0.44 -9.79 2.06
CA PHE A 53 0.82 -9.30 3.38
C PHE A 53 -0.39 -9.00 4.27
N LEU A 54 -1.42 -8.40 3.70
CA LEU A 54 -2.62 -8.01 4.44
C LEU A 54 -3.47 -9.19 4.88
N THR A 55 -3.35 -10.35 4.22
CA THR A 55 -4.14 -11.56 4.53
C THR A 55 -3.42 -12.56 5.44
N GLU A 56 -2.21 -12.25 5.91
CA GLU A 56 -1.45 -13.12 6.84
C GLU A 56 -2.16 -13.37 8.18
N TRP A 57 -3.15 -12.53 8.53
CA TRP A 57 -4.01 -12.70 9.70
C TRP A 57 -5.01 -13.86 9.57
N ILE A 58 -5.21 -14.40 8.36
CA ILE A 58 -6.17 -15.43 8.03
C ILE A 58 -5.46 -16.79 8.03
N GLU A 59 -5.89 -17.69 8.91
CA GLU A 59 -5.27 -19.01 9.05
C GLU A 59 -5.69 -19.99 7.96
N ASP A 60 -6.96 -19.94 7.53
CA ASP A 60 -7.47 -20.78 6.46
C ASP A 60 -6.89 -20.35 5.09
N PRO A 61 -6.09 -21.20 4.43
CA PRO A 61 -5.45 -20.86 3.16
C PRO A 61 -6.43 -20.59 2.02
N ALA A 62 -7.59 -21.27 2.00
CA ALA A 62 -8.60 -21.06 0.96
C ALA A 62 -9.28 -19.69 1.16
N LEU A 63 -9.72 -19.39 2.37
CA LEU A 63 -10.29 -18.08 2.70
C LEU A 63 -9.28 -16.95 2.48
N ARG A 64 -8.00 -17.18 2.83
CA ARG A 64 -6.91 -16.23 2.58
C ARG A 64 -6.79 -15.91 1.09
N ALA A 65 -6.82 -16.92 0.23
CA ALA A 65 -6.74 -16.73 -1.22
C ALA A 65 -7.96 -15.97 -1.77
N ASP A 66 -9.17 -16.28 -1.29
CA ASP A 66 -10.39 -15.60 -1.70
C ASP A 66 -10.38 -14.12 -1.28
N VAL A 67 -9.97 -13.83 -0.04
CA VAL A 67 -9.85 -12.45 0.46
C VAL A 67 -8.77 -11.68 -0.31
N ALA A 68 -7.60 -12.27 -0.54
CA ALA A 68 -6.55 -11.65 -1.35
C ALA A 68 -7.03 -11.32 -2.76
N SER A 69 -7.81 -12.23 -3.37
CA SER A 69 -8.41 -12.07 -4.70
C SER A 69 -9.45 -10.95 -4.76
N ALA A 70 -10.25 -10.76 -3.71
CA ALA A 70 -11.21 -9.65 -3.62
C ALA A 70 -10.49 -8.30 -3.40
N LEU A 71 -9.53 -8.26 -2.46
CA LEU A 71 -8.79 -7.05 -2.13
C LEU A 71 -7.97 -6.52 -3.31
N VAL A 72 -7.36 -7.40 -4.12
CA VAL A 72 -6.53 -6.95 -5.25
C VAL A 72 -7.32 -6.17 -6.28
N LEU A 73 -8.60 -6.51 -6.51
CA LEU A 73 -9.45 -5.76 -7.44
C LEU A 73 -9.61 -4.31 -6.99
N ASP A 74 -9.84 -4.09 -5.70
CA ASP A 74 -10.03 -2.75 -5.16
C ASP A 74 -8.72 -1.97 -5.04
N ILE A 75 -7.66 -2.60 -4.60
CA ILE A 75 -6.33 -1.99 -4.53
C ILE A 75 -5.88 -1.54 -5.92
N VAL A 76 -6.11 -2.34 -6.96
CA VAL A 76 -5.80 -1.96 -8.34
C VAL A 76 -6.75 -0.87 -8.84
N ALA A 77 -8.05 -0.93 -8.50
CA ALA A 77 -8.98 0.14 -8.82
C ALA A 77 -8.50 1.50 -8.29
N MET A 78 -8.06 1.53 -7.03
CA MET A 78 -7.56 2.77 -6.42
C MET A 78 -6.22 3.23 -7.02
N LYS A 79 -5.35 2.29 -7.43
CA LYS A 79 -4.12 2.66 -8.17
C LYS A 79 -4.44 3.25 -9.55
N LEU A 80 -5.41 2.70 -10.27
CA LEU A 80 -5.85 3.27 -11.55
C LEU A 80 -6.51 4.64 -11.38
N LEU A 81 -7.20 4.87 -10.25
CA LEU A 81 -7.74 6.18 -9.90
C LEU A 81 -6.64 7.19 -9.62
N ASP A 82 -5.59 6.78 -8.92
CA ASP A 82 -4.40 7.60 -8.65
C ASP A 82 -3.70 7.98 -9.97
N ASP A 83 -3.47 7.00 -10.85
CA ASP A 83 -2.90 7.22 -12.19
C ASP A 83 -3.74 8.21 -13.02
N LEU A 84 -5.07 8.11 -12.94
CA LEU A 84 -5.99 9.03 -13.60
C LEU A 84 -5.87 10.46 -13.05
N MET A 85 -5.71 10.61 -11.73
CA MET A 85 -5.59 11.92 -11.08
C MET A 85 -4.24 12.58 -11.34
N ASP A 86 -3.18 11.79 -11.47
CA ASP A 86 -1.80 12.27 -11.67
C ASP A 86 -1.44 12.48 -13.14
N ASP A 87 -2.24 11.92 -14.06
CA ASP A 87 -2.02 11.97 -15.52
C ASP A 87 -0.66 11.36 -15.94
N ASP A 88 -0.22 10.32 -15.21
CA ASP A 88 1.15 9.81 -15.29
C ASP A 88 1.36 8.71 -16.36
N THR A 89 0.28 8.12 -16.89
CA THR A 89 0.39 6.86 -17.65
C THR A 89 0.23 7.00 -19.16
N GLY A 90 -0.32 8.09 -19.65
CA GLY A 90 -0.70 8.23 -21.05
C GLY A 90 -1.82 7.27 -21.51
N LEU A 91 -2.46 6.53 -20.60
CA LEU A 91 -3.58 5.66 -20.87
C LEU A 91 -4.88 6.48 -21.08
N ASP A 92 -5.87 5.86 -21.76
CA ASP A 92 -7.15 6.51 -21.99
C ASP A 92 -7.89 6.78 -20.66
N ARG A 93 -8.21 8.05 -20.38
CA ARG A 93 -8.82 8.50 -19.12
C ARG A 93 -10.24 7.96 -18.91
N ILE A 94 -10.99 7.74 -20.00
CA ILE A 94 -12.35 7.20 -19.92
C ILE A 94 -12.27 5.72 -19.57
N GLU A 95 -11.34 5.01 -20.18
CA GLU A 95 -11.08 3.60 -19.91
C GLU A 95 -10.66 3.41 -18.44
N LEU A 96 -9.69 4.20 -17.96
CA LEU A 96 -9.25 4.18 -16.56
C LEU A 96 -10.41 4.41 -15.58
N ALA A 97 -11.22 5.46 -15.81
CA ALA A 97 -12.34 5.81 -14.94
C ALA A 97 -13.41 4.70 -14.89
N CYS A 98 -13.79 4.17 -16.06
CA CYS A 98 -14.82 3.13 -16.16
C CYS A 98 -14.37 1.82 -15.52
N LEU A 99 -13.13 1.37 -15.78
CA LEU A 99 -12.60 0.14 -15.22
C LEU A 99 -12.27 0.25 -13.74
N CYS A 100 -11.78 1.39 -13.27
CA CYS A 100 -11.63 1.68 -11.85
C CYS A 100 -12.96 1.47 -11.09
N LEU A 101 -14.03 2.11 -11.56
CA LEU A 101 -15.36 1.96 -10.95
C LEU A 101 -15.87 0.51 -10.99
N HIS A 102 -15.68 -0.19 -12.09
CA HIS A 102 -16.14 -1.57 -12.23
C HIS A 102 -15.35 -2.54 -11.33
N LEU A 103 -14.04 -2.38 -11.25
CA LEU A 103 -13.17 -3.13 -10.32
C LEU A 103 -13.62 -2.91 -8.87
N HIS A 104 -13.79 -1.64 -8.47
CA HIS A 104 -14.23 -1.26 -7.12
C HIS A 104 -15.58 -1.89 -6.75
N LEU A 105 -16.60 -1.76 -7.59
CA LEU A 105 -17.93 -2.33 -7.33
C LEU A 105 -17.90 -3.87 -7.27
N THR A 106 -17.07 -4.51 -8.09
CA THR A 106 -16.91 -5.97 -8.05
C THR A 106 -16.21 -6.41 -6.77
N ALA A 107 -15.14 -5.73 -6.37
CA ALA A 107 -14.43 -5.98 -5.13
C ALA A 107 -15.34 -5.79 -3.90
N LEU A 108 -16.09 -4.69 -3.85
CA LEU A 108 -17.05 -4.42 -2.78
C LEU A 108 -18.05 -5.56 -2.62
N ARG A 109 -18.65 -6.02 -3.72
CA ARG A 109 -19.60 -7.14 -3.70
C ARG A 109 -18.96 -8.43 -3.15
N GLU A 110 -17.72 -8.73 -3.57
CA GLU A 110 -17.01 -9.92 -3.12
C GLU A 110 -16.62 -9.81 -1.62
N MET A 111 -16.12 -8.67 -1.18
CA MET A 111 -15.79 -8.41 0.23
C MET A 111 -17.05 -8.52 1.13
N CYS A 112 -18.17 -7.97 0.72
CA CYS A 112 -19.43 -8.11 1.44
C CYS A 112 -19.87 -9.59 1.57
N ALA A 113 -19.70 -10.38 0.52
CA ALA A 113 -20.02 -11.81 0.56
C ALA A 113 -19.06 -12.61 1.47
N LEU A 114 -17.77 -12.29 1.45
CA LEU A 114 -16.76 -12.97 2.27
C LEU A 114 -16.89 -12.67 3.76
N SER A 115 -17.13 -11.40 4.12
CA SER A 115 -17.25 -10.97 5.52
C SER A 115 -18.44 -11.59 6.23
N GLY A 116 -19.55 -11.79 5.52
CA GLY A 116 -20.84 -12.16 6.09
C GLY A 116 -21.54 -10.99 6.80
N ASP A 117 -20.93 -9.80 6.81
CA ASP A 117 -21.48 -8.55 7.35
C ASP A 117 -21.20 -7.41 6.35
N ALA A 118 -22.11 -7.26 5.38
CA ALA A 118 -22.00 -6.27 4.33
C ALA A 118 -22.00 -4.84 4.86
N GLN A 119 -22.76 -4.57 5.94
CA GLN A 119 -22.83 -3.24 6.52
C GLN A 119 -21.49 -2.85 7.14
N ALA A 120 -20.84 -3.75 7.87
CA ALA A 120 -19.52 -3.47 8.44
C ALA A 120 -18.44 -3.20 7.37
N VAL A 121 -18.51 -3.87 6.21
CA VAL A 121 -17.62 -3.59 5.06
C VAL A 121 -17.86 -2.19 4.53
N VAL A 122 -19.12 -1.80 4.32
CA VAL A 122 -19.49 -0.48 3.79
C VAL A 122 -19.10 0.62 4.76
N ASP A 123 -19.43 0.47 6.05
CA ASP A 123 -19.12 1.47 7.09
C ASP A 123 -17.60 1.70 7.21
N LEU A 124 -16.81 0.61 7.12
CA LEU A 124 -15.37 0.70 7.19
C LEU A 124 -14.79 1.43 5.96
N LEU A 125 -15.25 1.07 4.76
CA LEU A 125 -14.84 1.74 3.52
C LEU A 125 -15.23 3.22 3.53
N GLU A 126 -16.47 3.55 3.88
CA GLU A 126 -16.94 4.95 3.91
C GLU A 126 -16.11 5.80 4.88
N HIS A 127 -15.86 5.29 6.09
CA HIS A 127 -15.05 5.98 7.08
C HIS A 127 -13.61 6.24 6.60
N ASP A 128 -12.94 5.18 6.14
CA ASP A 128 -11.53 5.26 5.79
C ASP A 128 -11.29 5.98 4.46
N PHE A 129 -12.16 5.76 3.46
CA PHE A 129 -12.06 6.48 2.18
C PHE A 129 -12.36 7.97 2.32
N THR A 130 -13.21 8.37 3.25
CA THR A 130 -13.37 9.80 3.59
C THR A 130 -12.03 10.39 4.04
N THR A 131 -11.28 9.69 4.87
CA THR A 131 -9.95 10.10 5.33
C THR A 131 -8.94 10.13 4.17
N VAL A 132 -8.90 9.08 3.36
CA VAL A 132 -7.98 8.97 2.19
C VAL A 132 -8.27 10.07 1.17
N CYS A 133 -9.52 10.28 0.79
CA CYS A 133 -9.89 11.32 -0.19
C CYS A 133 -9.56 12.72 0.33
N THR A 134 -9.85 13.00 1.61
CA THR A 134 -9.51 14.27 2.23
C THR A 134 -8.00 14.48 2.27
N GLY A 135 -7.23 13.44 2.61
CA GLY A 135 -5.77 13.44 2.59
C GLY A 135 -5.23 13.72 1.18
N GLN A 136 -5.73 13.04 0.17
CA GLN A 136 -5.33 13.21 -1.23
C GLN A 136 -5.60 14.64 -1.73
N ILE A 137 -6.78 15.18 -1.44
CA ILE A 137 -7.11 16.56 -1.80
C ILE A 137 -6.16 17.55 -1.11
N ARG A 138 -5.85 17.32 0.17
CA ARG A 138 -4.94 18.17 0.93
C ARG A 138 -3.52 18.13 0.38
N THR A 139 -2.95 16.94 0.15
CA THR A 139 -1.57 16.79 -0.36
C THR A 139 -1.35 17.43 -1.73
N LYS A 140 -2.39 17.51 -2.56
CA LYS A 140 -2.33 18.22 -3.85
C LYS A 140 -2.34 19.76 -3.70
N ARG A 141 -2.87 20.29 -2.59
CA ARG A 141 -3.01 21.72 -2.34
C ARG A 141 -1.97 22.29 -1.38
N GLU A 142 -1.62 21.51 -0.37
CA GLU A 142 -0.73 21.90 0.73
C GLU A 142 0.51 21.04 0.70
N ARG A 143 1.67 21.68 0.60
CA ARG A 143 2.95 20.98 0.57
C ARG A 143 3.53 20.92 1.97
N ALA A 144 4.00 19.75 2.39
CA ALA A 144 4.69 19.60 3.66
C ALA A 144 5.96 20.47 3.67
N ARG A 145 6.23 21.13 4.79
CA ARG A 145 7.39 22.00 5.02
C ARG A 145 8.43 21.38 5.94
N ASP A 146 8.01 20.37 6.70
CA ASP A 146 8.82 19.64 7.67
C ASP A 146 8.33 18.18 7.80
N LEU A 147 9.00 17.40 8.67
CA LEU A 147 8.69 16.01 8.89
C LEU A 147 7.31 15.78 9.53
N ASP A 148 6.89 16.66 10.43
CA ASP A 148 5.61 16.52 11.13
C ASP A 148 4.44 16.74 10.15
N GLU A 149 4.49 17.77 9.32
CA GLU A 149 3.50 18.00 8.27
C GLU A 149 3.50 16.87 7.24
N TRP A 150 4.68 16.35 6.88
CA TRP A 150 4.80 15.19 6.01
C TRP A 150 4.14 13.95 6.63
N CYS A 151 4.41 13.67 7.92
CA CYS A 151 3.78 12.56 8.64
C CYS A 151 2.26 12.68 8.68
N VAL A 152 1.72 13.89 8.92
CA VAL A 152 0.27 14.14 8.87
C VAL A 152 -0.29 13.84 7.49
N ASN A 153 0.40 14.22 6.42
CA ASN A 153 -0.01 13.91 5.05
C ASN A 153 0.04 12.40 4.79
N ALA A 154 1.17 11.75 5.07
CA ALA A 154 1.35 10.31 4.89
C ALA A 154 0.32 9.48 5.69
N SER A 155 -0.04 9.95 6.91
CA SER A 155 -1.04 9.25 7.75
C SER A 155 -2.46 9.29 7.19
N THR A 156 -2.83 10.36 6.49
CA THR A 156 -4.18 10.52 5.92
C THR A 156 -4.32 10.00 4.49
N TYR A 157 -3.22 9.67 3.83
CA TYR A 157 -3.22 9.15 2.48
C TYR A 157 -2.66 7.70 2.46
N GLY A 158 -1.34 7.50 2.41
CA GLY A 158 -0.74 6.18 2.23
C GLY A 158 -1.00 5.22 3.39
N ALA A 159 -0.87 5.71 4.64
CA ALA A 159 -1.13 4.87 5.82
C ALA A 159 -2.62 4.53 5.95
N ALA A 160 -3.51 5.52 5.84
CA ALA A 160 -4.96 5.29 5.95
C ALA A 160 -5.45 4.33 4.85
N PHE A 161 -4.91 4.46 3.64
CA PHE A 161 -5.22 3.57 2.52
C PHE A 161 -4.89 2.10 2.86
N LEU A 162 -3.66 1.80 3.23
CA LEU A 162 -3.30 0.41 3.58
C LEU A 162 -3.94 -0.04 4.89
N GLY A 163 -4.14 0.86 5.86
CA GLY A 163 -4.86 0.57 7.11
C GLY A 163 -6.29 0.10 6.88
N CYS A 164 -7.00 0.73 5.94
CA CYS A 164 -8.32 0.29 5.49
C CYS A 164 -8.28 -1.16 4.98
N TYR A 165 -7.37 -1.47 4.07
CA TYR A 165 -7.28 -2.83 3.53
C TYR A 165 -6.80 -3.87 4.55
N GLY A 166 -5.96 -3.49 5.51
CA GLY A 166 -5.60 -4.35 6.64
C GLY A 166 -6.82 -4.72 7.49
N ALA A 167 -7.65 -3.73 7.81
CA ALA A 167 -8.90 -3.93 8.54
C ALA A 167 -9.91 -4.76 7.74
N LEU A 168 -10.08 -4.47 6.44
CA LEU A 168 -10.94 -5.24 5.53
C LEU A 168 -10.49 -6.70 5.42
N ALA A 169 -9.18 -6.96 5.30
CA ALA A 169 -8.66 -8.32 5.27
C ALA A 169 -9.05 -9.10 6.52
N ALA A 170 -8.89 -8.51 7.71
CA ALA A 170 -9.29 -9.14 8.97
C ALA A 170 -10.81 -9.34 9.07
N LEU A 171 -11.61 -8.37 8.63
CA LEU A 171 -13.07 -8.45 8.62
C LEU A 171 -13.55 -9.55 7.66
N CYS A 172 -13.10 -9.56 6.41
CA CYS A 172 -13.45 -10.58 5.40
C CYS A 172 -12.92 -11.97 5.79
N GLY A 173 -11.76 -12.02 6.47
CA GLY A 173 -11.20 -13.23 7.06
C GLY A 173 -11.92 -13.71 8.32
N ARG A 174 -13.00 -13.04 8.73
CA ARG A 174 -13.80 -13.37 9.94
C ARG A 174 -12.96 -13.40 11.23
N ARG A 175 -12.00 -12.47 11.32
CA ARG A 175 -11.08 -12.32 12.46
C ARG A 175 -11.28 -10.97 13.16
N PRO A 176 -12.44 -10.73 13.82
CA PRO A 176 -12.77 -9.42 14.40
C PRO A 176 -11.74 -8.95 15.44
N GLY A 177 -11.14 -9.86 16.19
CA GLY A 177 -10.07 -9.54 17.14
C GLY A 177 -8.74 -9.11 16.50
N SER A 178 -8.58 -9.32 15.19
CA SER A 178 -7.37 -8.92 14.43
C SER A 178 -7.55 -7.60 13.66
N ILE A 179 -8.73 -6.99 13.63
CA ILE A 179 -8.99 -5.76 12.86
C ILE A 179 -8.06 -4.64 13.31
N GLY A 180 -7.95 -4.39 14.61
CA GLY A 180 -7.04 -3.37 15.16
C GLY A 180 -5.57 -3.64 14.82
N PRO A 181 -5.00 -4.78 15.22
CA PRO A 181 -3.63 -5.13 14.88
C PRO A 181 -3.33 -5.14 13.38
N ALA A 182 -4.22 -5.66 12.53
CA ALA A 182 -4.04 -5.67 11.08
C ALA A 182 -4.03 -4.25 10.49
N ARG A 183 -4.92 -3.37 10.96
CA ARG A 183 -4.93 -1.95 10.61
C ARG A 183 -3.61 -1.29 11.01
N GLU A 184 -3.20 -1.45 12.25
CA GLU A 184 -2.01 -0.80 12.79
C GLU A 184 -0.72 -1.23 12.06
N PHE A 185 -0.59 -2.53 11.77
CA PHE A 185 0.47 -3.04 10.92
C PHE A 185 0.45 -2.38 9.54
N ALA A 186 -0.72 -2.39 8.89
CA ALA A 186 -0.87 -1.91 7.53
C ALA A 186 -0.64 -0.39 7.41
N GLU A 187 -1.03 0.41 8.40
CA GLU A 187 -0.73 1.84 8.46
C GLU A 187 0.78 2.11 8.59
N ALA A 188 1.45 1.41 9.51
CA ALA A 188 2.90 1.56 9.69
C ALA A 188 3.65 1.11 8.43
N TYR A 189 3.25 0.00 7.83
CA TYR A 189 3.82 -0.52 6.59
C TYR A 189 3.54 0.40 5.40
N GLY A 190 2.33 0.95 5.31
CA GLY A 190 1.95 1.94 4.28
C GLY A 190 2.80 3.20 4.35
N THR A 191 3.07 3.69 5.56
CA THR A 191 3.97 4.84 5.74
C THR A 191 5.41 4.50 5.28
N LEU A 192 5.92 3.29 5.56
CA LEU A 192 7.23 2.86 5.06
C LEU A 192 7.29 2.78 3.52
N ILE A 193 6.20 2.32 2.88
CA ILE A 193 6.08 2.34 1.42
C ILE A 193 6.12 3.78 0.91
N THR A 194 5.34 4.69 1.50
CA THR A 194 5.31 6.10 1.11
C THR A 194 6.69 6.76 1.24
N ILE A 195 7.45 6.46 2.30
CA ILE A 195 8.85 6.92 2.44
C ILE A 195 9.70 6.41 1.27
N ALA A 196 9.61 5.11 0.95
CA ALA A 196 10.40 4.51 -0.11
C ALA A 196 10.06 5.08 -1.49
N ASP A 197 8.78 5.34 -1.72
CA ASP A 197 8.24 5.92 -2.95
C ASP A 197 8.74 7.36 -3.13
N ASP A 198 8.53 8.22 -2.15
CA ASP A 198 9.01 9.60 -2.14
C ASP A 198 10.52 9.71 -2.39
N LEU A 199 11.32 8.84 -1.74
CA LEU A 199 12.77 8.83 -1.93
C LEU A 199 13.20 8.31 -3.31
N THR A 200 12.38 7.45 -3.94
CA THR A 200 12.65 6.92 -5.27
C THR A 200 12.24 7.93 -6.33
N ASP A 201 11.07 8.52 -6.19
CA ASP A 201 10.44 9.38 -7.17
C ASP A 201 11.06 10.78 -7.24
N TYR A 202 11.65 11.25 -6.15
CA TYR A 202 12.37 12.54 -6.15
C TYR A 202 13.38 12.68 -7.29
N HIS A 203 14.09 11.60 -7.61
CA HIS A 203 15.08 11.59 -8.71
C HIS A 203 14.46 11.46 -10.10
N ARG A 204 13.22 10.98 -10.18
CA ARG A 204 12.47 10.80 -11.42
C ARG A 204 11.67 12.06 -11.78
N ASP A 205 10.97 12.62 -10.81
CA ASP A 205 9.92 13.61 -11.03
C ASP A 205 10.38 15.06 -10.80
N GLY A 206 11.66 15.25 -10.41
CA GLY A 206 12.19 16.58 -10.11
C GLY A 206 11.63 17.18 -8.82
N GLU A 207 11.72 18.51 -8.70
CA GLU A 207 11.39 19.24 -7.48
C GLU A 207 9.88 19.29 -7.18
N ARG A 208 9.24 18.18 -6.87
CA ARG A 208 7.92 18.20 -6.24
C ARG A 208 8.09 18.66 -4.78
N ALA A 209 7.91 19.94 -4.52
CA ALA A 209 7.97 20.49 -3.17
C ALA A 209 6.98 19.76 -2.25
N GLY A 210 7.45 19.38 -1.04
CA GLY A 210 6.66 18.61 -0.08
C GLY A 210 6.88 17.10 -0.14
N ASN A 211 7.57 16.58 -1.16
CA ASN A 211 8.11 15.22 -1.18
C ASN A 211 9.25 15.09 -0.16
N LEU A 212 9.34 13.94 0.50
CA LEU A 212 10.35 13.71 1.54
C LEU A 212 11.79 13.86 1.03
N GLY A 213 12.05 13.45 -0.23
CA GLY A 213 13.34 13.67 -0.86
C GLY A 213 13.70 15.15 -0.99
N HIS A 214 12.72 16.02 -1.31
CA HIS A 214 12.90 17.47 -1.35
C HIS A 214 13.16 18.04 0.07
N LEU A 215 12.42 17.58 1.08
CA LEU A 215 12.63 18.01 2.47
C LEU A 215 14.04 17.64 2.97
N LEU A 216 14.55 16.48 2.61
CA LEU A 216 15.93 16.07 2.91
C LEU A 216 16.94 16.96 2.19
N THR A 217 16.78 17.20 0.88
CA THR A 217 17.77 17.97 0.09
C THR A 217 17.77 19.46 0.45
N SER A 218 16.64 20.01 0.90
CA SER A 218 16.55 21.38 1.41
C SER A 218 17.03 21.55 2.85
N GLY A 219 17.30 20.45 3.56
CA GLY A 219 17.66 20.48 4.99
C GLY A 219 16.49 20.75 5.94
N ALA A 220 15.26 20.75 5.44
CA ALA A 220 14.05 20.86 6.27
C ALA A 220 13.80 19.60 7.11
N VAL A 221 14.34 18.45 6.67
CA VAL A 221 14.36 17.19 7.40
C VAL A 221 15.79 16.66 7.40
N THR A 222 16.26 16.23 8.57
CA THR A 222 17.57 15.61 8.70
C THR A 222 17.49 14.09 8.49
N VAL A 223 18.60 13.50 8.08
CA VAL A 223 18.74 12.04 7.99
C VAL A 223 18.48 11.35 9.33
N ALA A 224 18.87 11.98 10.45
CA ALA A 224 18.66 11.44 11.79
C ALA A 224 17.16 11.38 12.16
N GLU A 225 16.40 12.41 11.83
CA GLU A 225 14.95 12.45 12.05
C GLU A 225 14.24 11.38 11.22
N LEU A 226 14.60 11.24 9.94
CA LEU A 226 14.02 10.21 9.09
C LEU A 226 14.37 8.79 9.58
N ARG A 227 15.62 8.54 9.99
CA ARG A 227 15.98 7.24 10.61
C ARG A 227 15.14 6.97 11.85
N GLY A 228 14.98 7.94 12.74
CA GLY A 228 14.14 7.82 13.92
C GLY A 228 12.67 7.54 13.58
N LEU A 229 12.13 8.13 12.51
CA LEU A 229 10.79 7.82 12.03
C LEU A 229 10.69 6.37 11.54
N VAL A 230 11.61 5.93 10.69
CA VAL A 230 11.64 4.54 10.16
C VAL A 230 11.71 3.53 11.31
N ASP A 231 12.58 3.76 12.31
CA ASP A 231 12.72 2.86 13.46
C ASP A 231 11.42 2.77 14.28
N ARG A 232 10.72 3.89 14.49
CA ARG A 232 9.39 3.89 15.16
C ARG A 232 8.32 3.13 14.36
N LEU A 233 8.28 3.32 13.03
CA LEU A 233 7.32 2.61 12.17
C LEU A 233 7.57 1.11 12.16
N VAL A 234 8.83 0.70 12.08
CA VAL A 234 9.23 -0.71 12.16
C VAL A 234 8.83 -1.31 13.51
N ALA A 235 9.13 -0.63 14.62
CA ALA A 235 8.75 -1.10 15.94
C ALA A 235 7.22 -1.24 16.08
N ARG A 236 6.45 -0.27 15.57
CA ARG A 236 4.98 -0.30 15.56
C ARG A 236 4.44 -1.48 14.74
N ALA A 237 4.95 -1.69 13.53
CA ALA A 237 4.55 -2.80 12.67
C ALA A 237 4.86 -4.16 13.30
N LEU A 238 6.06 -4.31 13.89
CA LEU A 238 6.46 -5.55 14.55
C LEU A 238 5.65 -5.83 15.82
N ALA A 239 5.29 -4.80 16.61
CA ALA A 239 4.43 -4.96 17.78
C ALA A 239 3.04 -5.48 17.36
N ALA A 240 2.41 -4.84 16.36
CA ALA A 240 1.11 -5.25 15.85
C ALA A 240 1.14 -6.69 15.29
N ALA A 241 2.17 -7.06 14.51
CA ALA A 241 2.34 -8.41 13.98
C ALA A 241 2.60 -9.45 15.09
N GLY A 242 3.31 -9.07 16.16
CA GLY A 242 3.66 -9.96 17.27
C GLY A 242 2.46 -10.41 18.11
N GLU A 243 1.35 -9.67 18.09
CA GLU A 243 0.11 -10.02 18.81
C GLU A 243 -0.60 -11.25 18.22
N GLN A 244 -0.29 -11.61 16.98
CA GLN A 244 -0.95 -12.70 16.27
C GLN A 244 0.07 -13.73 15.74
N PRO A 245 -0.03 -15.01 16.12
CA PRO A 245 0.91 -16.03 15.65
C PRO A 245 0.98 -16.18 14.12
N ALA A 246 -0.15 -16.03 13.44
CA ALA A 246 -0.23 -16.12 11.98
C ALA A 246 0.57 -15.02 11.28
N ALA A 247 0.63 -13.82 11.86
CA ALA A 247 1.28 -12.65 11.26
C ALA A 247 2.83 -12.60 11.47
N ARG A 248 3.42 -13.59 12.13
CA ARG A 248 4.89 -13.63 12.38
C ARG A 248 5.73 -13.61 11.11
N GLY A 249 5.19 -14.07 9.97
CA GLY A 249 5.83 -14.00 8.67
C GLY A 249 6.05 -12.59 8.15
N LEU A 250 5.39 -11.58 8.73
CA LEU A 250 5.49 -10.19 8.31
C LEU A 250 6.77 -9.47 8.79
N ALA A 251 7.40 -9.94 9.87
CA ALA A 251 8.62 -9.30 10.39
C ALA A 251 9.76 -9.19 9.36
N PRO A 252 10.09 -10.23 8.57
CA PRO A 252 11.09 -10.11 7.50
C PRO A 252 10.71 -9.12 6.41
N VAL A 253 9.42 -8.95 6.12
CA VAL A 253 8.93 -7.99 5.11
C VAL A 253 9.23 -6.57 5.57
N VAL A 254 8.90 -6.24 6.81
CA VAL A 254 9.18 -4.92 7.42
C VAL A 254 10.68 -4.66 7.45
N ALA A 255 11.50 -5.65 7.82
CA ALA A 255 12.95 -5.55 7.85
C ALA A 255 13.57 -5.27 6.46
N LEU A 256 12.99 -5.84 5.40
CA LEU A 256 13.42 -5.57 4.01
C LEU A 256 13.17 -4.11 3.62
N TYR A 257 12.00 -3.55 3.95
CA TYR A 257 11.70 -2.14 3.69
C TYR A 257 12.58 -1.21 4.51
N GLN A 258 12.84 -1.55 5.78
CA GLN A 258 13.79 -0.80 6.60
C GLN A 258 15.19 -0.79 5.97
N ASP A 259 15.70 -1.96 5.55
CA ASP A 259 17.01 -2.07 4.88
C ASP A 259 17.05 -1.26 3.58
N ASP A 260 15.98 -1.34 2.78
CA ASP A 260 15.87 -0.62 1.52
C ASP A 260 15.91 0.89 1.73
N VAL A 261 15.12 1.42 2.64
CA VAL A 261 15.10 2.86 2.95
C VAL A 261 16.45 3.30 3.54
N LEU A 262 16.94 2.64 4.58
CA LEU A 262 18.10 3.11 5.33
C LEU A 262 19.45 2.86 4.65
N ASN A 263 19.58 1.77 3.88
CA ASN A 263 20.85 1.33 3.32
C ASN A 263 20.95 1.44 1.79
N ARG A 264 19.84 1.59 1.08
CA ARG A 264 19.85 1.77 -0.37
C ARG A 264 19.40 3.16 -0.83
N LEU A 265 18.28 3.66 -0.32
CA LEU A 265 17.71 4.93 -0.76
C LEU A 265 18.38 6.11 -0.07
N LEU A 266 18.37 6.15 1.25
CA LEU A 266 18.87 7.27 2.04
C LEU A 266 20.35 7.64 1.78
N PRO A 267 21.30 6.69 1.55
CA PRO A 267 22.68 7.04 1.22
C PRO A 267 22.86 7.86 -0.06
N ARG A 268 21.89 7.81 -0.99
CA ARG A 268 21.94 8.61 -2.21
C ARG A 268 21.83 10.11 -1.92
N TYR A 269 21.06 10.47 -0.88
CA TYR A 269 20.91 11.85 -0.43
C TYR A 269 22.14 12.34 0.34
N LEU A 270 22.81 11.47 1.10
CA LEU A 270 24.06 11.80 1.80
C LEU A 270 25.21 12.07 0.82
N ALA A 271 25.29 11.29 -0.25
CA ALA A 271 26.33 11.45 -1.28
C ALA A 271 26.16 12.74 -2.09
N ALA A 272 24.96 13.31 -2.15
CA ALA A 272 24.66 14.57 -2.82
C ALA A 272 25.03 15.84 -2.02
N GLY A 273 25.68 15.70 -0.85
CA GLY A 273 26.19 16.83 -0.06
C GLY A 273 25.15 17.45 0.88
N VAL A 274 24.07 16.75 1.16
CA VAL A 274 23.10 17.11 2.18
C VAL A 274 23.55 16.48 3.51
N ALA A 275 24.41 17.19 4.25
CA ALA A 275 24.86 16.83 5.60
C ALA A 275 24.19 17.72 6.63
#